data_48e820161c31f2a646d319b04b9562c5
#
_entry.id   48e820161c31f2a646d319b04b9562c5
#
_cell.length_a   1.000
_cell.length_b   1.000
_cell.length_c   1.000
_cell.angle_alpha   90.00
_cell.angle_beta   90.00
_cell.angle_gamma   90.00
#
_symmetry.space_group_name_H-M   'P 1'
#
loop_
_entity.id
_entity.type
_entity.pdbx_description
1 polymer ?
#
loop_
_entity_poly.entity_id
_entity_poly.type
_entity_poly.pdbx_seq_one_letter_code
_entity_poly.pdbx_strand_id
1 'polypeptide(L)'
;MKPRTDGIPKSFQLAGHTIEVRPVPASKWKHGKDCVGIWLPECYRIEIRANLRGSNRQQVFTHELIHAMLDIAGHDDLSRDEQLVDRLGHLLQQAMTTME
;
A
#
# COMPACT_ATOMS: atom_id res chain seq x y z
N MET A 1 -20.21 10.94 1.33
CA MET A 1 -19.00 10.58 2.05
C MET A 1 -17.85 11.52 1.72
N LYS A 2 -17.12 11.91 2.70
CA LYS A 2 -16.02 12.82 2.53
C LYS A 2 -14.80 12.12 1.94
N PRO A 3 -14.24 12.61 0.84
CA PRO A 3 -13.01 12.01 0.31
C PRO A 3 -11.85 12.23 1.26
N ARG A 4 -10.94 11.30 1.24
CA ARG A 4 -9.73 11.38 2.06
C ARG A 4 -8.59 11.88 1.22
N THR A 5 -7.91 12.90 1.72
CA THR A 5 -6.76 13.46 1.03
C THR A 5 -5.47 12.79 1.47
N ASP A 6 -5.38 12.40 2.73
CA ASP A 6 -4.19 11.73 3.27
C ASP A 6 -4.56 10.46 4.03
N GLY A 7 -5.84 10.12 4.05
CA GLY A 7 -6.31 8.93 4.73
C GLY A 7 -6.07 7.67 3.92
N ILE A 8 -5.76 6.60 4.62
CA ILE A 8 -5.70 5.27 4.05
C ILE A 8 -6.68 4.40 4.81
N PRO A 9 -7.21 3.34 4.19
CA PRO A 9 -8.18 2.50 4.90
C PRO A 9 -7.51 1.74 6.05
N LYS A 10 -8.30 1.30 7.00
CA LYS A 10 -7.80 0.42 8.06
C LYS A 10 -7.75 -1.02 7.57
N SER A 11 -8.62 -1.37 6.66
CA SER A 11 -8.65 -2.69 6.05
C SER A 11 -9.45 -2.64 4.77
N PHE A 12 -9.28 -3.66 3.94
CA PHE A 12 -10.05 -3.83 2.72
C PHE A 12 -9.97 -5.30 2.32
N GLN A 13 -10.67 -5.68 1.28
CA GLN A 13 -10.68 -7.08 0.88
C GLN A 13 -10.17 -7.26 -0.54
N LEU A 14 -9.40 -8.33 -0.75
CA LEU A 14 -8.95 -8.79 -2.05
C LEU A 14 -9.18 -10.29 -2.12
N ALA A 15 -9.95 -10.73 -3.12
CA ALA A 15 -10.24 -12.15 -3.35
C ALA A 15 -10.73 -12.86 -2.07
N GLY A 16 -11.56 -12.17 -1.29
CA GLY A 16 -12.10 -12.72 -0.05
C GLY A 16 -11.19 -12.64 1.16
N HIS A 17 -9.94 -12.22 0.98
CA HIS A 17 -9.01 -12.03 2.10
C HIS A 17 -9.13 -10.62 2.64
N THR A 18 -9.13 -10.50 3.95
CA THR A 18 -9.09 -9.18 4.60
C THR A 18 -7.64 -8.76 4.75
N ILE A 19 -7.32 -7.60 4.15
CA ILE A 19 -5.99 -7.02 4.20
C ILE A 19 -6.01 -5.93 5.26
N GLU A 20 -5.18 -6.07 6.28
CA GLU A 20 -5.04 -5.05 7.31
C GLU A 20 -4.04 -3.99 6.86
N VAL A 21 -4.33 -2.72 7.13
CA VAL A 21 -3.40 -1.63 6.86
C VAL A 21 -3.01 -1.01 8.19
N ARG A 22 -1.73 -1.07 8.54
CA ARG A 22 -1.27 -0.69 9.85
C ARG A 22 -0.17 0.37 9.77
N PRO A 23 -0.44 1.59 10.23
CA PRO A 23 0.63 2.57 10.44
C PRO A 23 1.50 2.12 11.62
N VAL A 24 2.82 2.19 11.46
CA VAL A 24 3.76 1.72 12.48
C VAL A 24 4.69 2.88 12.86
N PRO A 25 4.77 3.23 14.15
CA PRO A 25 5.66 4.30 14.58
C PRO A 25 7.12 3.93 14.38
N ALA A 26 7.96 4.96 14.21
CA ALA A 26 9.38 4.76 13.92
C ALA A 26 10.06 3.88 14.95
N SER A 27 9.69 4.00 16.21
CA SER A 27 10.31 3.22 17.28
C SER A 27 10.04 1.72 17.17
N LYS A 28 9.02 1.33 16.38
CA LYS A 28 8.65 -0.08 16.21
C LYS A 28 8.82 -0.56 14.78
N TRP A 29 9.37 0.27 13.90
CA TRP A 29 9.57 -0.11 12.50
C TRP A 29 10.74 -1.08 12.39
N LYS A 30 10.48 -2.24 11.77
CA LYS A 30 11.45 -3.35 11.71
C LYS A 30 11.97 -3.62 10.30
N HIS A 31 11.56 -2.83 9.31
CA HIS A 31 11.80 -3.18 7.91
C HIS A 31 12.93 -2.37 7.27
N GLY A 32 13.75 -1.73 8.09
CA GLY A 32 14.90 -0.98 7.60
C GLY A 32 14.58 0.49 7.38
N LYS A 33 15.64 1.32 7.45
CA LYS A 33 15.44 2.77 7.40
C LYS A 33 15.09 3.28 6.01
N ASP A 34 15.43 2.53 4.97
CA ASP A 34 15.13 2.94 3.59
C ASP A 34 13.77 2.44 3.11
N CYS A 35 13.09 1.63 3.89
CA CYS A 35 11.78 1.10 3.57
C CYS A 35 10.72 1.92 4.27
N VAL A 36 9.74 2.43 3.53
CA VAL A 36 8.68 3.28 4.10
C VAL A 36 7.32 2.57 4.13
N GLY A 37 7.18 1.46 3.43
CA GLY A 37 6.00 0.62 3.44
C GLY A 37 6.35 -0.77 3.01
N ILE A 38 5.51 -1.74 3.35
CA ILE A 38 5.77 -3.14 3.00
C ILE A 38 4.46 -3.93 2.95
N TRP A 39 4.37 -4.82 1.97
CA TRP A 39 3.31 -5.82 1.89
C TRP A 39 3.83 -7.12 2.50
N LEU A 40 3.07 -7.67 3.46
CA LEU A 40 3.41 -8.89 4.18
C LEU A 40 2.42 -9.99 3.80
N PRO A 41 2.74 -10.81 2.79
CA PRO A 41 1.78 -11.81 2.31
C PRO A 41 1.45 -12.89 3.35
N GLU A 42 2.38 -13.23 4.23
CA GLU A 42 2.16 -14.28 5.21
C GLU A 42 1.09 -13.94 6.23
N CYS A 43 0.80 -12.66 6.44
CA CYS A 43 -0.24 -12.25 7.38
C CYS A 43 -1.28 -11.31 6.76
N TYR A 44 -1.28 -11.16 5.45
CA TYR A 44 -2.24 -10.31 4.73
C TYR A 44 -2.28 -8.90 5.31
N ARG A 45 -1.12 -8.25 5.40
CA ARG A 45 -1.00 -6.95 6.03
C ARG A 45 -0.10 -6.04 5.23
N ILE A 46 -0.50 -4.77 5.15
CA ILE A 46 0.36 -3.69 4.66
C ILE A 46 0.75 -2.86 5.87
N GLU A 47 2.06 -2.65 6.06
CA GLU A 47 2.56 -1.76 7.10
C GLU A 47 3.18 -0.53 6.45
N ILE A 48 2.91 0.63 7.03
CA ILE A 48 3.35 1.92 6.51
C ILE A 48 3.89 2.73 7.67
N ARG A 49 5.00 3.44 7.45
CA ARG A 49 5.54 4.31 8.49
C ARG A 49 4.50 5.35 8.87
N ALA A 50 4.26 5.48 10.16
CA ALA A 50 3.21 6.36 10.69
C ALA A 50 3.51 7.85 10.45
N ASN A 51 4.76 8.21 10.23
CA ASN A 51 5.14 9.62 10.02
C ASN A 51 4.93 10.13 8.60
N LEU A 52 4.49 9.29 7.69
CA LEU A 52 4.17 9.72 6.33
C LEU A 52 2.88 10.53 6.32
N ARG A 53 2.78 11.50 5.42
CA ARG A 53 1.65 12.42 5.39
C ARG A 53 1.18 12.69 3.97
N GLY A 54 -0.11 13.04 3.85
CA GLY A 54 -0.72 13.53 2.63
C GLY A 54 -0.58 12.59 1.46
N SER A 55 -0.25 13.15 0.31
CA SER A 55 -0.12 12.37 -0.92
C SER A 55 1.02 11.36 -0.84
N ASN A 56 2.06 11.65 -0.05
CA ASN A 56 3.15 10.72 0.13
C ASN A 56 2.67 9.44 0.84
N ARG A 57 1.81 9.59 1.84
CA ARG A 57 1.22 8.45 2.54
C ARG A 57 0.36 7.62 1.60
N GLN A 58 -0.46 8.28 0.80
CA GLN A 58 -1.30 7.59 -0.18
C GLN A 58 -0.47 6.88 -1.23
N GLN A 59 0.59 7.51 -1.70
CA GLN A 59 1.45 6.92 -2.72
C GLN A 59 2.11 5.64 -2.21
N VAL A 60 2.60 5.65 -0.98
CA VAL A 60 3.20 4.46 -0.38
C VAL A 60 2.16 3.36 -0.23
N PHE A 61 0.96 3.73 0.21
CA PHE A 61 -0.11 2.75 0.34
C PHE A 61 -0.46 2.11 -1.01
N THR A 62 -0.64 2.91 -2.06
CA THR A 62 -1.00 2.35 -3.37
C THR A 62 0.12 1.49 -3.94
N HIS A 63 1.37 1.85 -3.68
CA HIS A 63 2.51 1.02 -4.09
C HIS A 63 2.40 -0.37 -3.47
N GLU A 64 2.17 -0.45 -2.16
CA GLU A 64 2.05 -1.74 -1.48
C GLU A 64 0.77 -2.47 -1.86
N LEU A 65 -0.30 -1.74 -2.16
CA LEU A 65 -1.53 -2.32 -2.65
C LEU A 65 -1.32 -3.06 -3.98
N ILE A 66 -0.53 -2.46 -4.89
CA ILE A 66 -0.20 -3.13 -6.16
C ILE A 66 0.56 -4.43 -5.90
N HIS A 67 1.53 -4.43 -4.97
CA HIS A 67 2.21 -5.66 -4.59
C HIS A 67 1.21 -6.72 -4.11
N ALA A 68 0.29 -6.32 -3.25
CA ALA A 68 -0.70 -7.25 -2.71
C ALA A 68 -1.60 -7.82 -3.83
N MET A 69 -2.04 -6.95 -4.73
CA MET A 69 -2.91 -7.36 -5.83
C MET A 69 -2.22 -8.35 -6.76
N LEU A 70 -0.97 -8.07 -7.11
CA LEU A 70 -0.22 -8.95 -8.01
C LEU A 70 0.06 -10.31 -7.35
N ASP A 71 0.45 -10.30 -6.08
CA ASP A 71 0.70 -11.54 -5.36
C ASP A 71 -0.56 -12.41 -5.25
N ILE A 72 -1.68 -11.79 -4.86
CA ILE A 72 -2.93 -12.52 -4.68
C ILE A 72 -3.46 -13.01 -6.03
N ALA A 73 -3.22 -12.24 -7.09
CA ALA A 73 -3.61 -12.66 -8.45
C ALA A 73 -2.70 -13.77 -9.02
N GLY A 74 -1.64 -14.14 -8.30
CA GLY A 74 -0.76 -15.21 -8.74
C GLY A 74 0.38 -14.75 -9.64
N HIS A 75 0.69 -13.47 -9.62
CA HIS A 75 1.75 -12.87 -10.46
C HIS A 75 2.87 -12.29 -9.61
N ASP A 76 3.46 -13.12 -8.75
CA ASP A 76 4.57 -12.68 -7.91
C ASP A 76 5.79 -12.27 -8.71
N ASP A 77 5.95 -12.79 -9.93
CA ASP A 77 7.00 -12.37 -10.84
C ASP A 77 6.84 -10.89 -11.19
N LEU A 78 5.62 -10.44 -11.48
CA LEU A 78 5.35 -9.03 -11.77
C LEU A 78 5.48 -8.18 -10.51
N SER A 79 5.13 -8.73 -9.36
CA SER A 79 5.27 -8.03 -8.08
C SER A 79 6.73 -7.70 -7.76
N ARG A 80 7.68 -8.42 -8.33
CA ARG A 80 9.09 -8.13 -8.13
C ARG A 80 9.64 -7.06 -9.07
N ASP A 81 8.85 -6.64 -10.06
CA ASP A 81 9.22 -5.56 -10.96
C ASP A 81 8.86 -4.22 -10.32
N GLU A 82 9.81 -3.64 -9.58
CA GLU A 82 9.55 -2.43 -8.81
C GLU A 82 9.18 -1.23 -9.68
N GLN A 83 9.72 -1.16 -10.90
CA GLN A 83 9.36 -0.08 -11.80
C GLN A 83 7.91 -0.17 -12.24
N LEU A 84 7.46 -1.38 -12.57
CA LEU A 84 6.05 -1.61 -12.92
C LEU A 84 5.14 -1.30 -11.74
N VAL A 85 5.48 -1.81 -10.57
CA VAL A 85 4.68 -1.59 -9.36
C VAL A 85 4.58 -0.10 -9.05
N ASP A 86 5.69 0.61 -9.13
CA ASP A 86 5.71 2.04 -8.85
C ASP A 86 4.83 2.81 -9.83
N ARG A 87 4.91 2.50 -11.11
CA ARG A 87 4.10 3.16 -12.13
C ARG A 87 2.61 2.89 -11.96
N LEU A 88 2.26 1.63 -11.70
CA LEU A 88 0.86 1.28 -11.45
C LEU A 88 0.33 1.95 -10.19
N GLY A 89 1.16 2.03 -9.15
CA GLY A 89 0.78 2.70 -7.92
C GLY A 89 0.47 4.17 -8.13
N HIS A 90 1.30 4.86 -8.92
CA HIS A 90 1.07 6.27 -9.25
C HIS A 90 -0.24 6.45 -10.04
N LEU A 91 -0.46 5.60 -11.04
CA LEU A 91 -1.68 5.67 -11.83
C LEU A 91 -2.91 5.40 -10.97
N LEU A 92 -2.84 4.42 -10.10
CA LEU A 92 -3.94 4.09 -9.22
C LEU A 92 -4.23 5.23 -8.25
N GLN A 93 -3.19 5.82 -7.67
CA GLN A 93 -3.37 6.95 -6.76
C GLN A 93 -4.07 8.11 -7.47
N GLN A 94 -3.63 8.44 -8.68
CA GLN A 94 -4.25 9.52 -9.43
C GLN A 94 -5.71 9.21 -9.73
N ALA A 95 -6.00 7.99 -10.17
CA ALA A 95 -7.37 7.60 -10.47
C ALA A 95 -8.26 7.74 -9.22
N MET A 96 -7.78 7.23 -8.09
CA MET A 96 -8.57 7.24 -6.85
C MET A 96 -8.81 8.65 -6.33
N THR A 97 -7.84 9.54 -6.46
CA THR A 97 -7.98 10.90 -5.93
C THR A 97 -8.76 11.83 -6.85
N THR A 98 -8.97 11.45 -8.10
CA THR A 98 -9.70 12.26 -9.08
C THR A 98 -11.08 11.72 -9.43
N MET A 99 -11.42 10.53 -8.97
CA MET A 99 -12.75 9.96 -9.19
C MET A 99 -13.83 10.78 -8.50
N GLU A 100 -14.95 10.94 -9.19
CA GLU A 100 -16.10 11.67 -8.65
C GLU A 100 -17.32 10.78 -8.50
#